data_d3116ba137be6d94daf51b80e44ea6d3
#
_entry.id   d3116ba137be6d94daf51b80e44ea6d3
#
_cell.length_a   1.000
_cell.length_b   1.000
_cell.length_c   1.000
_cell.angle_alpha   90.00
_cell.angle_beta   90.00
_cell.angle_gamma   90.00
#
_symmetry.space_group_name_H-M   'P 1'
#
loop_
_entity.id
_entity.type
_entity.pdbx_description
1 polymer ?
#
loop_
_entity_poly.entity_id
_entity_poly.type
_entity_poly.pdbx_seq_one_letter_code
_entity_poly.pdbx_strand_id
1 'polypeptide(L)'
;MSDLCDLAGDGLPNIDPALFAAPTGDRLAGAGRSTHAPRFLLLYGSLRERSYSKLLTLEAARLLIAMGAEVRIFDPAGLPLPDSAPDSHPKVQELRDLAAWAEGMVWTSPERHGAMTGIMKAQIDWIPLSVGAVRPTQGKTLAVMEVSGGSQSFNAVNQMRILGRWMRMITIPNQSSVAKAFQEFDEAGRMKPSPFYERVVDVMEELVKFTLLTRDVAPYLVDRYSERRESAVELSRRVNQRSI
;
A
#
# COMPACT_ATOMS: atom_id res chain seq x y z
N MET A 1 -37.44 18.75 -14.60
CA MET A 1 -36.63 17.84 -13.73
C MET A 1 -37.20 16.47 -14.01
N SER A 2 -36.49 15.64 -14.80
CA SER A 2 -36.90 14.25 -15.05
C SER A 2 -36.85 13.50 -13.73
N ASP A 3 -37.90 12.80 -13.40
CA ASP A 3 -38.04 12.01 -12.17
C ASP A 3 -37.02 10.89 -12.19
N LEU A 4 -35.82 11.15 -11.60
CA LEU A 4 -34.85 10.13 -11.29
C LEU A 4 -35.35 9.14 -10.19
N CYS A 5 -36.55 9.42 -9.66
CA CYS A 5 -37.19 8.59 -8.62
C CYS A 5 -37.76 7.26 -9.12
N ASP A 6 -37.89 7.08 -10.45
CA ASP A 6 -38.57 5.91 -11.02
C ASP A 6 -37.59 4.77 -11.45
N LEU A 7 -36.27 4.97 -11.25
CA LEU A 7 -35.28 3.95 -11.57
C LEU A 7 -35.35 2.69 -10.68
N ALA A 8 -36.03 2.77 -9.54
CA ALA A 8 -36.22 1.63 -8.64
C ALA A 8 -37.08 0.51 -9.24
N GLY A 9 -37.89 0.84 -10.26
CA GLY A 9 -38.71 -0.13 -11.02
C GLY A 9 -37.97 -0.75 -12.21
N ASP A 10 -36.83 -0.20 -12.60
CA ASP A 10 -36.05 -0.72 -13.70
C ASP A 10 -35.33 -2.00 -13.28
N GLY A 11 -35.48 -3.06 -14.07
CA GLY A 11 -34.78 -4.31 -13.82
C GLY A 11 -33.27 -4.18 -14.05
N LEU A 12 -32.50 -5.10 -13.50
CA LEU A 12 -31.06 -5.24 -13.71
C LEU A 12 -30.78 -6.47 -14.60
N PRO A 13 -31.07 -6.41 -15.93
CA PRO A 13 -31.07 -7.59 -16.79
C PRO A 13 -29.72 -8.28 -16.96
N ASN A 14 -28.63 -7.58 -16.67
CA ASN A 14 -27.27 -8.07 -16.81
C ASN A 14 -26.66 -8.57 -15.48
N ILE A 15 -27.44 -8.55 -14.40
CA ILE A 15 -27.04 -9.04 -13.08
C ILE A 15 -27.54 -10.47 -12.89
N ASP A 16 -26.67 -11.35 -12.39
CA ASP A 16 -27.08 -12.63 -11.85
C ASP A 16 -27.58 -12.43 -10.40
N PRO A 17 -28.88 -12.60 -10.14
CA PRO A 17 -29.43 -12.34 -8.80
C PRO A 17 -28.84 -13.27 -7.72
N ALA A 18 -28.39 -14.46 -8.07
CA ALA A 18 -27.80 -15.41 -7.13
C ALA A 18 -26.42 -14.94 -6.62
N LEU A 19 -25.73 -14.15 -7.42
CA LEU A 19 -24.39 -13.62 -7.12
C LEU A 19 -24.41 -12.17 -6.64
N PHE A 20 -25.53 -11.46 -6.87
CA PHE A 20 -25.66 -10.08 -6.45
C PHE A 20 -25.99 -9.98 -4.96
N ALA A 21 -25.10 -9.36 -4.18
CA ALA A 21 -25.30 -9.11 -2.76
C ALA A 21 -25.14 -7.61 -2.48
N ALA A 22 -26.22 -6.96 -2.08
CA ALA A 22 -26.18 -5.57 -1.64
C ALA A 22 -25.29 -5.45 -0.38
N PRO A 23 -24.35 -4.49 -0.33
CA PRO A 23 -23.56 -4.24 0.87
C PRO A 23 -24.46 -3.84 2.05
N THR A 24 -24.15 -4.36 3.25
CA THR A 24 -24.89 -4.03 4.47
C THR A 24 -23.95 -3.56 5.57
N GLY A 25 -24.41 -2.61 6.41
CA GLY A 25 -23.67 -2.12 7.56
C GLY A 25 -23.39 -3.20 8.61
N ASP A 26 -24.31 -4.15 8.77
CA ASP A 26 -24.18 -5.25 9.74
C ASP A 26 -22.95 -6.13 9.47
N ARG A 27 -22.63 -6.36 8.20
CA ARG A 27 -21.42 -7.11 7.82
C ARG A 27 -20.12 -6.36 8.15
N LEU A 28 -20.16 -5.04 8.23
CA LEU A 28 -19.04 -4.21 8.67
C LEU A 28 -18.96 -4.11 10.20
N ALA A 29 -20.10 -4.13 10.88
CA ALA A 29 -20.18 -4.03 12.34
C ALA A 29 -19.93 -5.37 13.07
N GLY A 30 -20.23 -6.50 12.43
CA GLY A 30 -20.21 -7.83 13.04
C GLY A 30 -18.85 -8.52 13.10
N ALA A 31 -17.79 -7.95 12.52
CA ALA A 31 -16.45 -8.52 12.61
C ALA A 31 -15.90 -8.35 14.04
N GLY A 32 -15.49 -9.44 14.67
CA GLY A 32 -14.71 -9.38 15.91
C GLY A 32 -13.44 -8.58 15.69
N ARG A 33 -13.08 -7.69 16.63
CA ARG A 33 -11.86 -6.89 16.49
C ARG A 33 -10.63 -7.68 16.88
N SER A 34 -9.63 -7.68 15.99
CA SER A 34 -8.31 -8.23 16.27
C SER A 34 -7.67 -7.51 17.46
N THR A 35 -7.08 -8.27 18.38
CA THR A 35 -6.42 -7.75 19.59
C THR A 35 -4.92 -7.57 19.44
N HIS A 36 -4.32 -8.13 18.37
CA HIS A 36 -2.89 -7.96 18.11
C HIS A 36 -2.56 -6.54 17.62
N ALA A 37 -1.32 -6.11 17.82
CA ALA A 37 -0.82 -4.85 17.29
C ALA A 37 -0.94 -4.78 15.76
N PRO A 38 -1.33 -3.64 15.16
CA PRO A 38 -1.37 -3.52 13.71
C PRO A 38 0.04 -3.67 13.12
N ARG A 39 0.13 -4.33 11.96
CA ARG A 39 1.41 -4.74 11.33
C ARG A 39 1.69 -3.93 10.09
N PHE A 40 2.84 -3.26 10.05
CA PHE A 40 3.24 -2.41 8.94
C PHE A 40 4.56 -2.84 8.32
N LEU A 41 4.56 -2.98 6.98
CA LEU A 41 5.78 -3.08 6.18
C LEU A 41 6.15 -1.73 5.60
N LEU A 42 7.39 -1.29 5.82
CA LEU A 42 7.91 -0.04 5.30
C LEU A 42 8.96 -0.33 4.21
N LEU A 43 8.79 0.34 3.06
CA LEU A 43 9.71 0.26 1.91
C LEU A 43 10.34 1.64 1.66
N TYR A 44 11.62 1.65 1.29
CA TYR A 44 12.31 2.88 0.89
C TYR A 44 13.06 2.73 -0.43
N GLY A 45 13.10 3.80 -1.22
CA GLY A 45 13.53 3.78 -2.62
C GLY A 45 14.98 4.24 -2.88
N SER A 46 15.95 3.91 -2.01
CA SER A 46 17.35 4.37 -2.22
C SER A 46 18.36 3.43 -1.59
N LEU A 47 19.48 3.21 -2.29
CA LEU A 47 20.65 2.45 -1.79
C LEU A 47 21.82 3.36 -1.36
N ARG A 48 21.61 4.68 -1.30
CA ARG A 48 22.66 5.59 -0.83
C ARG A 48 22.90 5.38 0.66
N GLU A 49 24.16 5.48 1.09
CA GLU A 49 24.55 5.39 2.51
C GLU A 49 23.73 6.37 3.35
N ARG A 50 23.80 7.67 3.05
CA ARG A 50 22.92 8.67 3.63
C ARG A 50 21.70 8.87 2.73
N SER A 51 20.70 8.06 2.93
CA SER A 51 19.44 8.08 2.17
C SER A 51 18.35 8.82 2.94
N TYR A 52 17.90 9.97 2.47
CA TYR A 52 16.80 10.72 3.10
C TYR A 52 15.46 9.97 3.05
N SER A 53 15.22 9.16 2.02
CA SER A 53 14.02 8.30 2.03
C SER A 53 14.12 7.21 3.10
N LYS A 54 15.29 6.63 3.35
CA LYS A 54 15.50 5.72 4.48
C LYS A 54 15.32 6.43 5.82
N LEU A 55 15.88 7.63 5.98
CA LEU A 55 15.73 8.42 7.21
C LEU A 55 14.26 8.77 7.48
N LEU A 56 13.50 9.18 6.45
CA LEU A 56 12.07 9.44 6.57
C LEU A 56 11.29 8.18 6.94
N THR A 57 11.65 7.03 6.34
CA THR A 57 11.07 5.73 6.70
C THR A 57 11.34 5.36 8.16
N LEU A 58 12.54 5.65 8.67
CA LEU A 58 12.88 5.41 10.07
C LEU A 58 12.08 6.31 11.03
N GLU A 59 11.80 7.57 10.66
CA GLU A 59 10.91 8.42 11.47
C GLU A 59 9.48 7.91 11.46
N ALA A 60 8.96 7.51 10.29
CA ALA A 60 7.65 6.86 10.21
C ALA A 60 7.57 5.60 11.07
N ALA A 61 8.62 4.77 11.06
CA ALA A 61 8.69 3.57 11.89
C ALA A 61 8.62 3.90 13.38
N ARG A 62 9.37 4.91 13.84
CA ARG A 62 9.34 5.35 15.25
C ARG A 62 7.95 5.82 15.67
N LEU A 63 7.28 6.59 14.83
CA LEU A 63 5.92 7.05 15.07
C LEU A 63 4.93 5.88 15.16
N LEU A 64 4.99 4.94 14.23
CA LEU A 64 4.12 3.76 14.23
C LEU A 64 4.36 2.89 15.47
N ILE A 65 5.62 2.67 15.86
CA ILE A 65 5.97 1.94 17.09
C ILE A 65 5.45 2.66 18.33
N ALA A 66 5.57 3.99 18.39
CA ALA A 66 5.03 4.79 19.50
C ALA A 66 3.49 4.74 19.58
N MET A 67 2.82 4.46 18.45
CA MET A 67 1.37 4.23 18.38
C MET A 67 0.98 2.76 18.65
N GLY A 68 1.92 1.91 19.06
CA GLY A 68 1.67 0.51 19.43
C GLY A 68 1.64 -0.47 18.26
N ALA A 69 2.20 -0.12 17.10
CA ALA A 69 2.26 -0.98 15.95
C ALA A 69 3.50 -1.92 15.96
N GLU A 70 3.37 -3.08 15.33
CA GLU A 70 4.51 -3.91 14.93
C GLU A 70 4.99 -3.48 13.55
N VAL A 71 6.28 -3.17 13.44
CA VAL A 71 6.85 -2.56 12.22
C VAL A 71 8.01 -3.41 11.71
N ARG A 72 8.04 -3.66 10.41
CA ARG A 72 9.19 -4.25 9.72
C ARG A 72 9.58 -3.37 8.54
N ILE A 73 10.90 -3.17 8.36
CA ILE A 73 11.46 -2.38 7.27
C ILE A 73 12.20 -3.35 6.35
N PHE A 74 11.87 -3.33 5.07
CA PHE A 74 12.61 -4.09 4.07
C PHE A 74 13.83 -3.29 3.57
N ASP A 75 15.01 -3.91 3.61
CA ASP A 75 16.20 -3.33 2.98
C ASP A 75 16.28 -3.75 1.52
N PRO A 76 16.18 -2.82 0.55
CA PRO A 76 16.26 -3.14 -0.87
C PRO A 76 17.68 -3.53 -1.36
N ALA A 77 18.69 -3.47 -0.51
CA ALA A 77 20.05 -3.92 -0.87
C ALA A 77 20.04 -5.42 -1.23
N GLY A 78 20.62 -5.74 -2.39
CA GLY A 78 20.66 -7.11 -2.89
C GLY A 78 19.37 -7.63 -3.52
N LEU A 79 18.31 -6.82 -3.61
CA LEU A 79 17.13 -7.17 -4.39
C LEU A 79 17.47 -7.11 -5.88
N PRO A 80 17.34 -8.22 -6.65
CA PRO A 80 17.60 -8.20 -8.09
C PRO A 80 16.56 -7.35 -8.83
N LEU A 81 16.86 -6.94 -10.04
CA LEU A 81 15.84 -6.34 -10.91
C LEU A 81 14.81 -7.40 -11.29
N PRO A 82 13.54 -7.02 -11.47
CA PRO A 82 12.54 -7.91 -12.05
C PRO A 82 13.06 -8.53 -13.35
N ASP A 83 12.70 -9.78 -13.60
CA ASP A 83 13.12 -10.59 -14.74
C ASP A 83 14.62 -10.97 -14.78
N SER A 84 15.45 -10.48 -13.86
CA SER A 84 16.88 -10.80 -13.80
C SER A 84 17.23 -11.98 -12.86
N ALA A 85 16.27 -12.46 -12.11
CA ALA A 85 16.41 -13.56 -11.15
C ALA A 85 15.11 -14.37 -11.04
N PRO A 86 15.17 -15.61 -10.57
CA PRO A 86 13.96 -16.41 -10.35
C PRO A 86 13.19 -15.88 -9.13
N ASP A 87 11.90 -16.14 -9.10
CA ASP A 87 10.99 -15.85 -7.98
C ASP A 87 11.48 -16.43 -6.65
N SER A 88 12.21 -17.53 -6.69
CA SER A 88 12.80 -18.20 -5.52
C SER A 88 14.02 -17.50 -4.94
N HIS A 89 14.48 -16.37 -5.50
CA HIS A 89 15.60 -15.63 -4.98
C HIS A 89 15.34 -15.21 -3.51
N PRO A 90 16.26 -15.46 -2.55
CA PRO A 90 16.01 -15.26 -1.11
C PRO A 90 15.50 -13.86 -0.77
N LYS A 91 16.06 -12.81 -1.41
CA LYS A 91 15.66 -11.43 -1.18
C LYS A 91 14.26 -11.12 -1.72
N VAL A 92 13.83 -11.80 -2.77
CA VAL A 92 12.46 -11.72 -3.31
C VAL A 92 11.48 -12.40 -2.36
N GLN A 93 11.83 -13.58 -1.86
CA GLN A 93 10.98 -14.29 -0.89
C GLN A 93 10.84 -13.50 0.41
N GLU A 94 11.92 -12.92 0.95
CA GLU A 94 11.87 -12.03 2.11
C GLU A 94 10.84 -10.89 1.92
N LEU A 95 10.89 -10.21 0.78
CA LEU A 95 9.95 -9.12 0.46
C LEU A 95 8.50 -9.63 0.39
N ARG A 96 8.28 -10.76 -0.26
CA ARG A 96 6.93 -11.36 -0.42
C ARG A 96 6.36 -11.82 0.91
N ASP A 97 7.18 -12.43 1.78
CA ASP A 97 6.77 -12.87 3.10
C ASP A 97 6.40 -11.68 4.00
N LEU A 98 7.20 -10.61 3.93
CA LEU A 98 6.91 -9.36 4.64
C LEU A 98 5.64 -8.69 4.11
N ALA A 99 5.43 -8.70 2.79
CA ALA A 99 4.21 -8.17 2.17
C ALA A 99 2.97 -8.98 2.58
N ALA A 100 3.09 -10.31 2.69
CA ALA A 100 2.01 -11.17 3.16
C ALA A 100 1.68 -10.93 4.64
N TRP A 101 2.71 -10.78 5.48
CA TRP A 101 2.58 -10.55 6.91
C TRP A 101 1.91 -9.21 7.27
N ALA A 102 2.16 -8.14 6.51
CA ALA A 102 1.69 -6.79 6.79
C ALA A 102 0.18 -6.64 6.62
N GLU A 103 -0.44 -5.76 7.42
CA GLU A 103 -1.83 -5.31 7.28
C GLU A 103 -1.90 -3.94 6.58
N GLY A 104 -0.82 -3.18 6.65
CA GLY A 104 -0.63 -1.92 5.94
C GLY A 104 0.82 -1.73 5.52
N MET A 105 1.06 -0.77 4.62
CA MET A 105 2.39 -0.46 4.11
C MET A 105 2.64 1.05 4.11
N VAL A 106 3.94 1.41 4.18
CA VAL A 106 4.43 2.76 3.89
C VAL A 106 5.43 2.67 2.76
N TRP A 107 5.22 3.39 1.68
CA TRP A 107 6.15 3.49 0.56
C TRP A 107 6.79 4.87 0.53
N THR A 108 8.11 4.93 0.68
CA THR A 108 8.88 6.18 0.72
C THR A 108 9.90 6.23 -0.39
N SER A 109 9.70 7.05 -1.40
CA SER A 109 10.62 7.18 -2.53
C SER A 109 11.29 8.54 -2.58
N PRO A 110 12.58 8.62 -2.93
CA PRO A 110 13.10 9.88 -3.47
C PRO A 110 12.41 10.19 -4.78
N GLU A 111 12.15 11.48 -5.05
CA GLU A 111 11.82 11.90 -6.39
C GLU A 111 13.11 12.04 -7.22
N ARG A 112 13.13 11.41 -8.38
CA ARG A 112 14.21 11.51 -9.35
C ARG A 112 13.63 11.74 -10.74
N HIS A 113 13.97 12.88 -11.35
CA HIS A 113 13.45 13.26 -12.67
C HIS A 113 11.92 13.23 -12.76
N GLY A 114 11.25 13.74 -11.73
CA GLY A 114 9.78 13.79 -11.67
C GLY A 114 9.11 12.43 -11.47
N ALA A 115 9.82 11.42 -10.96
CA ALA A 115 9.30 10.07 -10.79
C ALA A 115 9.81 9.42 -9.51
N MET A 116 9.13 8.34 -9.07
CA MET A 116 9.71 7.43 -8.09
C MET A 116 10.98 6.78 -8.64
N THR A 117 11.85 6.33 -7.76
CA THR A 117 13.09 5.65 -8.20
C THR A 117 12.83 4.25 -8.73
N GLY A 118 13.71 3.76 -9.61
CA GLY A 118 13.70 2.36 -10.05
C GLY A 118 13.84 1.36 -8.89
N ILE A 119 14.53 1.73 -7.80
CA ILE A 119 14.66 0.92 -6.59
C ILE A 119 13.30 0.74 -5.90
N MET A 120 12.49 1.80 -5.79
CA MET A 120 11.12 1.69 -5.27
C MET A 120 10.25 0.85 -6.21
N LYS A 121 10.31 1.12 -7.51
CA LYS A 121 9.52 0.40 -8.51
C LYS A 121 9.86 -1.10 -8.53
N ALA A 122 11.14 -1.47 -8.45
CA ALA A 122 11.56 -2.87 -8.42
C ALA A 122 10.98 -3.63 -7.21
N GLN A 123 10.95 -3.02 -6.03
CA GLN A 123 10.31 -3.63 -4.86
C GLN A 123 8.82 -3.91 -5.11
N ILE A 124 8.10 -2.95 -5.70
CA ILE A 124 6.67 -3.10 -5.99
C ILE A 124 6.46 -4.18 -7.06
N ASP A 125 7.30 -4.24 -8.09
CA ASP A 125 7.19 -5.21 -9.18
C ASP A 125 7.46 -6.65 -8.73
N TRP A 126 8.27 -6.85 -7.69
CA TRP A 126 8.49 -8.16 -7.10
C TRP A 126 7.34 -8.67 -6.22
N ILE A 127 6.41 -7.79 -5.82
CA ILE A 127 5.19 -8.19 -5.09
C ILE A 127 4.15 -8.60 -6.14
N PRO A 128 3.80 -9.89 -6.27
CA PRO A 128 2.90 -10.32 -7.31
C PRO A 128 1.47 -9.82 -7.09
N LEU A 129 0.74 -9.58 -8.19
CA LEU A 129 -0.68 -9.24 -8.13
C LEU A 129 -1.52 -10.41 -7.60
N SER A 130 -1.07 -11.64 -7.85
CA SER A 130 -1.68 -12.83 -7.25
C SER A 130 -0.65 -13.94 -7.04
N VAL A 131 -0.83 -14.69 -5.94
CA VAL A 131 -0.16 -15.96 -5.69
C VAL A 131 -1.28 -17.00 -5.60
N GLY A 132 -1.48 -17.75 -6.67
CA GLY A 132 -2.69 -18.57 -6.80
C GLY A 132 -3.94 -17.68 -6.80
N ALA A 133 -4.86 -17.92 -5.87
CA ALA A 133 -6.06 -17.12 -5.69
C ALA A 133 -5.87 -15.90 -4.78
N VAL A 134 -4.72 -15.77 -4.11
CA VAL A 134 -4.47 -14.71 -3.12
C VAL A 134 -3.77 -13.53 -3.79
N ARG A 135 -4.26 -12.33 -3.52
CA ARG A 135 -3.59 -11.07 -3.88
C ARG A 135 -2.95 -10.47 -2.63
N PRO A 136 -1.62 -10.51 -2.51
CA PRO A 136 -0.92 -10.22 -1.25
C PRO A 136 -1.18 -8.83 -0.68
N THR A 137 -1.51 -7.85 -1.54
CA THR A 137 -1.71 -6.44 -1.17
C THR A 137 -3.17 -6.00 -1.13
N GLN A 138 -4.09 -6.81 -1.69
CA GLN A 138 -5.49 -6.44 -1.82
C GLN A 138 -6.15 -6.20 -0.45
N GLY A 139 -6.76 -5.01 -0.30
CA GLY A 139 -7.47 -4.62 0.92
C GLY A 139 -6.58 -4.14 2.06
N LYS A 140 -5.24 -4.16 1.89
CA LYS A 140 -4.30 -3.58 2.85
C LYS A 140 -4.23 -2.07 2.69
N THR A 141 -3.96 -1.35 3.76
CA THR A 141 -3.80 0.10 3.74
C THR A 141 -2.42 0.51 3.21
N LEU A 142 -2.34 1.70 2.62
CA LEU A 142 -1.09 2.25 2.08
C LEU A 142 -0.97 3.74 2.39
N ALA A 143 0.16 4.14 2.98
CA ALA A 143 0.63 5.53 3.01
C ALA A 143 1.78 5.71 2.02
N VAL A 144 1.83 6.87 1.36
CA VAL A 144 2.89 7.22 0.41
C VAL A 144 3.58 8.50 0.83
N MET A 145 4.92 8.48 0.74
CA MET A 145 5.76 9.63 1.09
C MET A 145 6.88 9.80 0.08
N GLU A 146 7.34 11.02 -0.13
CA GLU A 146 8.50 11.29 -0.96
C GLU A 146 9.46 12.28 -0.30
N VAL A 147 10.71 12.25 -0.76
CA VAL A 147 11.74 13.25 -0.46
C VAL A 147 12.31 13.81 -1.76
N SER A 148 12.53 15.11 -1.80
CA SER A 148 13.18 15.77 -2.92
C SER A 148 14.35 16.65 -2.48
N GLY A 149 15.32 16.87 -3.39
CA GLY A 149 16.44 17.78 -3.16
C GLY A 149 16.14 19.23 -3.54
N GLY A 150 15.09 19.45 -4.30
CA GLY A 150 14.65 20.77 -4.79
C GLY A 150 13.41 21.29 -4.07
N SER A 151 12.60 22.05 -4.81
CA SER A 151 11.28 22.50 -4.37
C SER A 151 10.35 21.33 -4.12
N GLN A 152 9.28 21.59 -3.38
CA GLN A 152 8.26 20.58 -3.14
C GLN A 152 7.64 20.10 -4.47
N SER A 153 7.52 18.81 -4.59
CA SER A 153 6.86 18.11 -5.70
C SER A 153 5.92 17.05 -5.14
N PHE A 154 5.01 16.57 -5.97
CA PHE A 154 4.08 15.49 -5.63
C PHE A 154 4.08 14.38 -6.70
N ASN A 155 5.03 14.41 -7.61
CA ASN A 155 5.03 13.48 -8.74
C ASN A 155 5.26 12.03 -8.30
N ALA A 156 6.24 11.80 -7.43
CA ALA A 156 6.54 10.44 -6.95
C ALA A 156 5.39 9.89 -6.08
N VAL A 157 4.79 10.68 -5.18
CA VAL A 157 3.62 10.22 -4.41
C VAL A 157 2.41 9.96 -5.28
N ASN A 158 2.16 10.79 -6.31
CA ASN A 158 1.07 10.56 -7.25
C ASN A 158 1.26 9.25 -8.04
N GLN A 159 2.47 8.95 -8.47
CA GLN A 159 2.78 7.68 -9.13
C GLN A 159 2.60 6.49 -8.18
N MET A 160 3.06 6.59 -6.93
CA MET A 160 2.86 5.54 -5.93
C MET A 160 1.38 5.34 -5.60
N ARG A 161 0.53 6.39 -5.62
CA ARG A 161 -0.92 6.26 -5.50
C ARG A 161 -1.53 5.47 -6.66
N ILE A 162 -1.09 5.72 -7.91
CA ILE A 162 -1.53 4.94 -9.07
C ILE A 162 -1.17 3.47 -8.88
N LEU A 163 0.07 3.16 -8.45
CA LEU A 163 0.49 1.80 -8.18
C LEU A 163 -0.31 1.16 -7.03
N GLY A 164 -0.53 1.89 -5.93
CA GLY A 164 -1.36 1.42 -4.81
C GLY A 164 -2.75 0.99 -5.28
N ARG A 165 -3.38 1.77 -6.18
CA ARG A 165 -4.65 1.40 -6.82
C ARG A 165 -4.52 0.11 -7.66
N TRP A 166 -3.44 -0.02 -8.46
CA TRP A 166 -3.19 -1.24 -9.24
C TRP A 166 -2.97 -2.46 -8.36
N MET A 167 -2.24 -2.30 -7.26
CA MET A 167 -2.02 -3.33 -6.24
C MET A 167 -3.27 -3.58 -5.37
N ARG A 168 -4.38 -2.88 -5.65
CA ARG A 168 -5.68 -2.97 -4.96
C ARG A 168 -5.60 -2.65 -3.47
N MET A 169 -4.70 -1.75 -3.10
CA MET A 169 -4.56 -1.25 -1.74
C MET A 169 -5.53 -0.10 -1.45
N ILE A 170 -5.87 0.08 -0.19
CA ILE A 170 -6.59 1.23 0.34
C ILE A 170 -5.56 2.33 0.62
N THR A 171 -5.25 3.14 -0.41
CA THR A 171 -4.33 4.27 -0.23
C THR A 171 -5.03 5.38 0.55
N ILE A 172 -4.50 5.72 1.73
CA ILE A 172 -5.09 6.75 2.60
C ILE A 172 -5.08 8.12 1.92
N PRO A 173 -6.02 9.03 2.25
CA PRO A 173 -6.08 10.37 1.65
C PRO A 173 -4.80 11.18 1.83
N ASN A 174 -4.21 11.17 3.03
CA ASN A 174 -3.04 11.96 3.35
C ASN A 174 -1.76 11.39 2.73
N GLN A 175 -0.79 12.30 2.50
CA GLN A 175 0.53 11.97 1.97
C GLN A 175 1.56 12.99 2.44
N SER A 176 2.85 12.65 2.39
CA SER A 176 3.94 13.56 2.72
C SER A 176 4.90 13.75 1.55
N SER A 177 5.30 14.99 1.32
CA SER A 177 6.36 15.36 0.38
C SER A 177 7.32 16.31 1.08
N VAL A 178 8.55 15.84 1.34
CA VAL A 178 9.60 16.58 2.06
C VAL A 178 10.55 17.21 1.06
N ALA A 179 10.39 18.51 0.83
CA ALA A 179 11.28 19.30 -0.01
C ALA A 179 12.61 19.57 0.69
N LYS A 180 13.66 19.77 -0.09
CA LYS A 180 15.02 20.07 0.42
C LYS A 180 15.41 19.16 1.60
N ALA A 181 15.17 17.87 1.45
CA ALA A 181 15.29 16.89 2.53
C ALA A 181 16.63 16.95 3.29
N PHE A 182 17.70 17.40 2.64
CA PHE A 182 19.01 17.61 3.27
C PHE A 182 19.01 18.67 4.38
N GLN A 183 18.02 19.55 4.44
CA GLN A 183 17.85 20.56 5.51
C GLN A 183 16.98 20.05 6.66
N GLU A 184 16.14 19.04 6.40
CA GLU A 184 15.12 18.55 7.34
C GLU A 184 15.65 17.48 8.32
N PHE A 185 16.85 16.95 8.08
CA PHE A 185 17.47 15.95 8.95
C PHE A 185 18.76 16.45 9.54
N ASP A 186 18.99 16.14 10.82
CA ASP A 186 20.23 16.42 11.52
C ASP A 186 21.34 15.40 11.16
N GLU A 187 22.53 15.57 11.73
CA GLU A 187 23.69 14.69 11.47
C GLU A 187 23.43 13.26 11.96
N ALA A 188 22.67 13.10 13.06
CA ALA A 188 22.27 11.80 13.58
C ALA A 188 21.15 11.12 12.74
N GLY A 189 20.66 11.78 11.69
CA GLY A 189 19.61 11.26 10.82
C GLY A 189 18.20 11.37 11.40
N ARG A 190 17.99 12.23 12.41
CA ARG A 190 16.67 12.51 12.97
C ARG A 190 16.04 13.70 12.23
N MET A 191 14.74 13.58 11.98
CA MET A 191 14.00 14.68 11.36
C MET A 191 13.84 15.81 12.36
N LYS A 192 14.12 17.06 11.91
CA LYS A 192 13.99 18.24 12.73
C LYS A 192 12.53 18.63 12.91
N PRO A 193 12.18 19.37 14.01
CA PRO A 193 10.85 19.97 14.12
C PRO A 193 10.57 20.89 12.93
N SER A 194 9.50 20.60 12.20
CA SER A 194 9.10 21.37 11.02
C SER A 194 7.66 21.01 10.62
N PRO A 195 7.01 21.81 9.77
CA PRO A 195 5.71 21.45 9.20
C PRO A 195 5.75 20.14 8.37
N PHE A 196 6.92 19.76 7.84
CA PHE A 196 7.09 18.47 7.19
C PHE A 196 7.05 17.31 8.18
N TYR A 197 7.68 17.47 9.36
CA TYR A 197 7.60 16.46 10.41
C TYR A 197 6.16 16.28 10.92
N GLU A 198 5.46 17.39 11.19
CA GLU A 198 4.04 17.35 11.59
C GLU A 198 3.19 16.60 10.56
N ARG A 199 3.43 16.85 9.26
CA ARG A 199 2.76 16.13 8.18
C ARG A 199 3.05 14.62 8.20
N VAL A 200 4.25 14.21 8.56
CA VAL A 200 4.57 12.77 8.71
C VAL A 200 3.80 12.15 9.86
N VAL A 201 3.65 12.89 10.98
CA VAL A 201 2.83 12.46 12.12
C VAL A 201 1.37 12.26 11.68
N ASP A 202 0.77 13.25 11.01
CA ASP A 202 -0.60 13.18 10.50
C ASP A 202 -0.82 11.96 9.59
N VAL A 203 0.13 11.70 8.68
CA VAL A 203 0.06 10.56 7.74
C VAL A 203 0.12 9.22 8.49
N MET A 204 0.99 9.10 9.49
CA MET A 204 1.10 7.86 10.27
C MET A 204 -0.11 7.63 11.17
N GLU A 205 -0.63 8.67 11.81
CA GLU A 205 -1.89 8.56 12.57
C GLU A 205 -3.06 8.10 11.69
N GLU A 206 -3.21 8.72 10.53
CA GLU A 206 -4.28 8.37 9.59
C GLU A 206 -4.12 6.93 9.09
N LEU A 207 -2.88 6.49 8.79
CA LEU A 207 -2.61 5.12 8.38
C LEU A 207 -3.03 4.11 9.46
N VAL A 208 -2.69 4.36 10.72
CA VAL A 208 -3.07 3.48 11.84
C VAL A 208 -4.60 3.43 11.97
N LYS A 209 -5.29 4.59 11.93
CA LYS A 209 -6.76 4.69 12.01
C LYS A 209 -7.43 3.88 10.89
N PHE A 210 -7.01 4.05 9.64
CA PHE A 210 -7.56 3.30 8.50
C PHE A 210 -7.26 1.80 8.60
N THR A 211 -6.06 1.42 9.04
CA THR A 211 -5.71 0.00 9.21
C THR A 211 -6.58 -0.66 10.28
N LEU A 212 -6.73 -0.04 11.45
CA LEU A 212 -7.59 -0.54 12.52
C LEU A 212 -9.07 -0.58 12.12
N LEU A 213 -9.51 0.33 11.25
CA LEU A 213 -10.88 0.35 10.73
C LEU A 213 -11.14 -0.79 9.75
N THR A 214 -10.18 -1.12 8.89
CA THR A 214 -10.41 -1.97 7.70
C THR A 214 -9.88 -3.39 7.83
N ARG A 215 -8.85 -3.65 8.65
CA ARG A 215 -8.17 -4.96 8.70
C ARG A 215 -9.10 -6.14 8.98
N ASP A 216 -10.03 -5.99 9.92
CA ASP A 216 -10.93 -7.06 10.34
C ASP A 216 -12.08 -7.30 9.36
N VAL A 217 -12.36 -6.32 8.51
CA VAL A 217 -13.40 -6.40 7.46
C VAL A 217 -12.81 -6.49 6.05
N ALA A 218 -11.49 -6.56 5.92
CA ALA A 218 -10.80 -6.60 4.63
C ALA A 218 -11.32 -7.72 3.69
N PRO A 219 -11.61 -8.95 4.15
CA PRO A 219 -12.19 -9.98 3.28
C PRO A 219 -13.53 -9.57 2.67
N TYR A 220 -14.36 -8.84 3.42
CA TYR A 220 -15.65 -8.33 2.93
C TYR A 220 -15.47 -7.14 1.97
N LEU A 221 -14.52 -6.23 2.26
CA LEU A 221 -14.25 -5.07 1.40
C LEU A 221 -13.71 -5.46 0.02
N VAL A 222 -13.04 -6.61 -0.08
CA VAL A 222 -12.47 -7.10 -1.35
C VAL A 222 -13.35 -8.11 -2.06
N ASP A 223 -14.41 -8.60 -1.44
CA ASP A 223 -15.41 -9.48 -2.05
C ASP A 223 -16.18 -8.72 -3.15
N ARG A 224 -16.17 -9.24 -4.36
CA ARG A 224 -16.71 -8.55 -5.54
C ARG A 224 -17.59 -9.45 -6.39
N TYR A 225 -18.66 -8.87 -6.93
CA TYR A 225 -19.58 -9.56 -7.82
C TYR A 225 -18.90 -10.32 -8.97
N SER A 226 -17.95 -9.65 -9.67
CA SER A 226 -17.26 -10.25 -10.80
C SER A 226 -16.34 -11.42 -10.40
N GLU A 227 -15.83 -11.44 -9.19
CA GLU A 227 -14.93 -12.46 -8.68
C GLU A 227 -15.68 -13.66 -8.06
N ARG A 228 -16.97 -13.50 -7.74
CA ARG A 228 -17.86 -14.60 -7.31
C ARG A 228 -18.27 -15.50 -8.48
N ARG A 229 -18.14 -15.04 -9.73
CA ARG A 229 -18.47 -15.79 -10.95
C ARG A 229 -17.41 -16.78 -11.36
N GLU A 230 -16.17 -16.60 -10.91
CA GLU A 230 -15.03 -17.45 -11.25
C GLU A 230 -14.53 -18.19 -10.00
N SER A 231 -14.21 -19.47 -10.17
CA SER A 231 -13.48 -20.18 -9.12
C SER A 231 -12.06 -19.60 -8.96
N ALA A 232 -11.49 -19.75 -7.76
CA ALA A 232 -10.11 -19.33 -7.49
C ALA A 232 -9.09 -19.94 -8.49
N VAL A 233 -9.36 -21.15 -8.97
CA VAL A 233 -8.53 -21.87 -9.96
C VAL A 233 -8.65 -21.23 -11.34
N GLU A 234 -9.85 -20.88 -11.77
CA GLU A 234 -10.08 -20.19 -13.06
C GLU A 234 -9.47 -18.81 -13.07
N LEU A 235 -9.66 -18.05 -11.98
CA LEU A 235 -9.03 -16.73 -11.80
C LEU A 235 -7.50 -16.84 -11.90
N SER A 236 -6.90 -17.81 -11.21
CA SER A 236 -5.46 -18.05 -11.24
C SER A 236 -4.96 -18.40 -12.64
N ARG A 237 -5.66 -19.28 -13.36
CA ARG A 237 -5.33 -19.63 -14.75
C ARG A 237 -5.37 -18.40 -15.65
N ARG A 238 -6.41 -17.59 -15.58
CA ARG A 238 -6.58 -16.38 -16.40
C ARG A 238 -5.48 -15.34 -16.14
N VAL A 239 -5.06 -15.18 -14.91
CA VAL A 239 -4.00 -14.22 -14.53
C VAL A 239 -2.63 -14.74 -14.95
N ASN A 240 -2.34 -16.03 -14.77
CA ASN A 240 -1.04 -16.61 -15.04
C ASN A 240 -0.82 -16.99 -16.53
N GLN A 241 -1.88 -17.12 -17.33
CA GLN A 241 -1.77 -17.35 -18.80
C GLN A 241 -1.17 -16.14 -19.55
N ARG A 242 -1.00 -15.00 -18.92
CA ARG A 242 -0.34 -13.81 -19.49
C ARG A 242 1.16 -13.73 -19.18
N SER A 243 1.71 -14.77 -18.57
CA SER A 243 3.12 -14.86 -18.16
C SER A 243 3.94 -15.74 -19.14
N ILE A 244 3.61 -15.68 -20.45
CA ILE A 244 4.42 -16.27 -21.53
C ILE A 244 4.82 -15.16 -22.51
#